data_6d2b07751f9af107984898a3ae1d023a
#
_entry.id   6d2b07751f9af107984898a3ae1d023a
#
_cell.length_a   1.000
_cell.length_b   1.000
_cell.length_c   1.000
_cell.angle_alpha   90.00
_cell.angle_beta   90.00
_cell.angle_gamma   90.00
#
_symmetry.space_group_name_H-M   'P 1'
#
loop_
_entity.id
_entity.type
_entity.pdbx_description
1 polymer ?
#
loop_
_entity_poly.entity_id
_entity_poly.type
_entity_poly.pdbx_seq_one_letter_code
_entity_poly.pdbx_strand_id
1 'polypeptide(L)'
;FQLRRSLPGRCVGKPTDSRGSRCFVLTLQAREQHIRREKASSNICSNEALCAMTASVYLAAMGPGGLRRAAESCASHAHYLAAELGKLPGFGLKTGKPFFHEFLTGCPVDPEPLCRKLEARGILPGLPVEGGILWCCTELNRKPQIDALIAAIREVLQDETAV
;
A
#
# COMPACT_ATOMS: atom_id res chain seq x y z
N PHE A 1 -20.65 14.28 -12.66
CA PHE A 1 -20.22 14.53 -14.06
C PHE A 1 -18.83 15.16 -14.16
N GLN A 2 -18.43 16.02 -13.21
CA GLN A 2 -17.12 16.68 -13.21
C GLN A 2 -15.95 15.71 -12.98
N LEU A 3 -16.09 14.72 -12.12
CA LEU A 3 -15.04 13.72 -11.82
C LEU A 3 -14.60 12.89 -13.04
N ARG A 4 -15.49 12.66 -14.02
CA ARG A 4 -15.14 11.92 -15.25
C ARG A 4 -14.09 12.65 -16.09
N ARG A 5 -14.05 13.98 -16.05
CA ARG A 5 -13.08 14.79 -16.81
C ARG A 5 -11.69 14.80 -16.17
N SER A 6 -11.62 14.46 -14.89
CA SER A 6 -10.36 14.43 -14.12
C SER A 6 -9.74 13.03 -14.06
N LEU A 7 -10.42 11.98 -14.54
CA LEU A 7 -9.86 10.64 -14.57
C LEU A 7 -8.66 10.58 -15.53
N PRO A 8 -7.48 10.18 -15.06
CA PRO A 8 -6.35 9.92 -15.94
C PRO A 8 -6.57 8.65 -16.75
N GLY A 9 -5.95 8.57 -17.91
CA GLY A 9 -5.93 7.38 -18.74
C GLY A 9 -7.17 7.16 -19.59
N ARG A 10 -7.19 6.01 -20.24
CA ARG A 10 -8.26 5.59 -21.14
C ARG A 10 -9.41 4.94 -20.39
N CYS A 11 -10.62 5.28 -20.75
CA CYS A 11 -11.82 4.64 -20.22
C CYS A 11 -12.41 3.72 -21.26
N VAL A 12 -12.79 2.51 -20.86
CA VAL A 12 -13.50 1.55 -21.70
C VAL A 12 -14.98 1.61 -21.36
N GLY A 13 -15.79 2.00 -22.32
CA GLY A 13 -17.25 1.91 -22.24
C GLY A 13 -17.70 0.50 -22.60
N LYS A 14 -18.80 0.06 -22.01
CA LYS A 14 -19.44 -1.24 -22.27
C LYS A 14 -20.87 -1.02 -22.76
N PRO A 15 -21.05 -0.55 -24.02
CA PRO A 15 -22.37 -0.46 -24.63
C PRO A 15 -22.88 -1.82 -25.13
N THR A 16 -24.08 -1.84 -25.62
CA THR A 16 -24.62 -2.93 -26.46
C THR A 16 -24.62 -2.47 -27.90
N ASP A 17 -24.34 -3.37 -28.83
CA ASP A 17 -24.47 -3.13 -30.28
C ASP A 17 -25.92 -3.14 -30.73
N SER A 18 -26.15 -2.89 -32.02
CA SER A 18 -27.48 -2.91 -32.62
C SER A 18 -28.20 -4.27 -32.56
N ARG A 19 -27.47 -5.34 -32.23
CA ARG A 19 -28.00 -6.70 -32.07
C ARG A 19 -28.21 -7.07 -30.59
N GLY A 20 -28.01 -6.13 -29.66
CA GLY A 20 -28.10 -6.37 -28.22
C GLY A 20 -26.91 -7.09 -27.60
N SER A 21 -25.85 -7.34 -28.38
CA SER A 21 -24.63 -7.99 -27.87
C SER A 21 -23.75 -6.99 -27.18
N ARG A 22 -23.05 -7.44 -26.11
CA ARG A 22 -22.08 -6.63 -25.39
C ARG A 22 -20.88 -6.31 -26.29
N CYS A 23 -20.50 -5.04 -26.33
CA CYS A 23 -19.27 -4.61 -27.00
C CYS A 23 -18.46 -3.69 -26.07
N PHE A 24 -17.22 -3.40 -26.45
CA PHE A 24 -16.33 -2.52 -25.72
C PHE A 24 -15.85 -1.42 -26.67
N VAL A 25 -15.89 -0.19 -26.20
CA VAL A 25 -15.40 0.97 -26.95
C VAL A 25 -14.48 1.81 -26.08
N LEU A 26 -13.40 2.32 -26.67
CA LEU A 26 -12.55 3.31 -26.02
C LEU A 26 -13.26 4.65 -25.99
N THR A 27 -13.40 5.21 -24.79
CA THR A 27 -14.05 6.51 -24.57
C THR A 27 -13.05 7.50 -23.99
N LEU A 28 -13.34 8.81 -24.21
CA LEU A 28 -12.54 9.89 -23.63
C LEU A 28 -11.05 9.85 -24.02
N GLN A 29 -10.75 9.46 -25.25
CA GLN A 29 -9.36 9.34 -25.75
C GLN A 29 -8.63 10.68 -25.86
N ALA A 30 -9.34 11.79 -26.00
CA ALA A 30 -8.75 13.13 -26.20
C ALA A 30 -8.18 13.74 -24.89
N ARG A 31 -7.48 12.99 -24.09
CA ARG A 31 -6.87 13.43 -22.81
C ARG A 31 -5.37 13.40 -22.81
N GLU A 32 -4.80 12.64 -23.74
CA GLU A 32 -3.39 12.30 -23.75
C GLU A 32 -2.56 13.42 -24.35
N GLN A 33 -1.32 13.54 -23.92
CA GLN A 33 -0.40 14.61 -24.30
C GLN A 33 -0.12 14.67 -25.82
N HIS A 34 -0.08 13.53 -26.49
CA HIS A 34 0.11 13.47 -27.95
C HIS A 34 -1.06 14.03 -28.77
N ILE A 35 -2.25 14.16 -28.13
CA ILE A 35 -3.44 14.77 -28.74
C ILE A 35 -3.65 16.21 -28.25
N ARG A 36 -3.57 16.41 -26.95
CA ARG A 36 -3.92 17.70 -26.32
C ARG A 36 -2.73 18.56 -25.89
N ARG A 37 -1.51 18.08 -26.07
CA ARG A 37 -0.28 18.80 -25.75
C ARG A 37 -0.32 19.33 -24.31
N GLU A 38 -0.12 20.65 -24.13
CA GLU A 38 -0.15 21.33 -22.81
C GLU A 38 -1.50 21.27 -22.08
N LYS A 39 -2.57 20.98 -22.81
CA LYS A 39 -3.94 20.83 -22.24
C LYS A 39 -4.28 19.38 -21.86
N ALA A 40 -3.33 18.48 -21.91
CA ALA A 40 -3.55 17.10 -21.51
C ALA A 40 -3.88 17.01 -20.02
N SER A 41 -4.85 16.19 -19.67
CA SER A 41 -5.18 15.87 -18.27
C SER A 41 -4.32 14.76 -17.69
N SER A 42 -3.47 14.13 -18.50
CA SER A 42 -2.60 13.01 -18.11
C SER A 42 -1.37 12.97 -18.99
N ASN A 43 -0.22 12.72 -18.37
CA ASN A 43 1.08 12.49 -19.04
C ASN A 43 1.43 10.99 -19.08
N ILE A 44 0.46 10.11 -18.91
CA ILE A 44 0.69 8.66 -18.90
C ILE A 44 1.14 8.23 -20.29
N CYS A 45 2.21 7.45 -20.31
CA CYS A 45 2.68 6.78 -21.51
C CYS A 45 1.63 5.78 -22.02
N SER A 46 1.56 5.61 -23.31
CA SER A 46 0.53 4.77 -23.95
C SER A 46 0.74 3.28 -23.80
N ASN A 47 1.85 2.82 -23.23
CA ASN A 47 2.22 1.40 -23.28
C ASN A 47 2.94 0.92 -22.02
N GLU A 48 2.25 0.08 -21.26
CA GLU A 48 2.76 -0.64 -20.10
C GLU A 48 2.97 -2.14 -20.39
N ALA A 49 3.35 -2.49 -21.61
CA ALA A 49 3.41 -3.89 -22.08
C ALA A 49 4.37 -4.75 -21.24
N LEU A 50 5.51 -4.22 -20.84
CA LEU A 50 6.47 -4.96 -20.01
C LEU A 50 5.89 -5.27 -18.64
N CYS A 51 5.29 -4.29 -17.99
CA CYS A 51 4.64 -4.48 -16.68
C CYS A 51 3.44 -5.44 -16.78
N ALA A 52 2.65 -5.33 -17.85
CA ALA A 52 1.53 -6.24 -18.09
C ALA A 52 1.99 -7.69 -18.31
N MET A 53 3.07 -7.89 -19.07
CA MET A 53 3.67 -9.20 -19.28
C MET A 53 4.21 -9.78 -17.96
N THR A 54 4.93 -8.99 -17.20
CA THR A 54 5.46 -9.39 -15.89
C THR A 54 4.33 -9.78 -14.95
N ALA A 55 3.27 -8.99 -14.87
CA ALA A 55 2.10 -9.31 -14.07
C ALA A 55 1.43 -10.61 -14.53
N SER A 56 1.31 -10.83 -15.84
CA SER A 56 0.71 -12.05 -16.39
C SER A 56 1.52 -13.29 -16.01
N VAL A 57 2.86 -13.23 -16.10
CA VAL A 57 3.76 -14.31 -15.69
C VAL A 57 3.64 -14.57 -14.19
N TYR A 58 3.65 -13.51 -13.38
CA TYR A 58 3.50 -13.62 -11.92
C TYR A 58 2.16 -14.29 -11.55
N LEU A 59 1.05 -13.83 -12.12
CA LEU A 59 -0.27 -14.38 -11.86
C LEU A 59 -0.37 -15.86 -12.27
N ALA A 60 0.21 -16.21 -13.42
CA ALA A 60 0.25 -17.59 -13.88
C ALA A 60 1.09 -18.49 -12.97
N ALA A 61 2.25 -18.00 -12.52
CA ALA A 61 3.15 -18.75 -11.63
C ALA A 61 2.55 -18.95 -10.23
N MET A 62 1.92 -17.92 -9.67
CA MET A 62 1.30 -17.98 -8.34
C MET A 62 0.01 -18.82 -8.35
N GLY A 63 -0.79 -18.68 -9.39
CA GLY A 63 -2.13 -19.25 -9.48
C GLY A 63 -3.07 -18.75 -8.36
N PRO A 64 -4.34 -19.16 -8.35
CA PRO A 64 -5.32 -18.69 -7.37
C PRO A 64 -4.96 -19.09 -5.93
N GLY A 65 -4.38 -20.25 -5.74
CA GLY A 65 -3.93 -20.72 -4.42
C GLY A 65 -2.75 -19.95 -3.87
N GLY A 66 -1.78 -19.58 -4.73
CA GLY A 66 -0.63 -18.77 -4.36
C GLY A 66 -1.04 -17.34 -3.97
N LEU A 67 -1.90 -16.72 -4.77
CA LEU A 67 -2.42 -15.38 -4.48
C LEU A 67 -3.20 -15.33 -3.16
N ARG A 68 -4.03 -16.35 -2.90
CA ARG A 68 -4.75 -16.44 -1.62
C ARG A 68 -3.79 -16.53 -0.45
N ARG A 69 -2.78 -17.43 -0.50
CA ARG A 69 -1.78 -17.59 0.57
C ARG A 69 -0.99 -16.30 0.81
N ALA A 70 -0.59 -15.58 -0.25
CA ALA A 70 0.09 -14.31 -0.12
C ALA A 70 -0.81 -13.28 0.62
N ALA A 71 -2.07 -13.15 0.21
CA ALA A 71 -3.01 -12.23 0.84
C ALA A 71 -3.29 -12.59 2.32
N GLU A 72 -3.51 -13.86 2.62
CA GLU A 72 -3.71 -14.35 3.99
C GLU A 72 -2.47 -14.09 4.87
N SER A 73 -1.26 -14.28 4.31
CA SER A 73 -0.01 -13.98 5.01
C SER A 73 0.13 -12.47 5.29
N CYS A 74 -0.12 -11.61 4.30
CA CYS A 74 -0.10 -10.17 4.49
C CYS A 74 -1.04 -9.75 5.63
N ALA A 75 -2.28 -10.18 5.59
CA ALA A 75 -3.27 -9.87 6.63
C ALA A 75 -2.82 -10.40 8.00
N SER A 76 -2.40 -11.65 8.07
CA SER A 76 -1.95 -12.28 9.33
C SER A 76 -0.77 -11.55 9.95
N HIS A 77 0.26 -11.20 9.15
CA HIS A 77 1.43 -10.47 9.63
C HIS A 77 1.09 -9.05 10.09
N ALA A 78 0.24 -8.34 9.35
CA ALA A 78 -0.18 -6.99 9.72
C ALA A 78 -0.99 -6.99 11.02
N HIS A 79 -1.94 -7.90 11.17
CA HIS A 79 -2.71 -8.04 12.39
C HIS A 79 -1.86 -8.49 13.58
N TYR A 80 -0.88 -9.36 13.34
CA TYR A 80 0.10 -9.73 14.38
C TYR A 80 0.93 -8.52 14.82
N LEU A 81 1.49 -7.76 13.89
CA LEU A 81 2.24 -6.55 14.22
C LEU A 81 1.37 -5.53 14.98
N ALA A 82 0.14 -5.31 14.54
CA ALA A 82 -0.79 -4.41 15.22
C ALA A 82 -1.07 -4.83 16.66
N ALA A 83 -1.25 -6.14 16.88
CA ALA A 83 -1.47 -6.70 18.20
C ALA A 83 -0.24 -6.55 19.13
N GLU A 84 0.98 -6.77 18.60
CA GLU A 84 2.22 -6.61 19.36
C GLU A 84 2.51 -5.15 19.67
N LEU A 85 2.31 -4.23 18.71
CA LEU A 85 2.43 -2.79 18.93
C LEU A 85 1.41 -2.31 19.98
N GLY A 86 0.19 -2.80 19.92
CA GLY A 86 -0.87 -2.45 20.89
C GLY A 86 -0.54 -2.80 22.35
N LYS A 87 0.44 -3.68 22.59
CA LYS A 87 0.96 -3.97 23.95
C LYS A 87 1.95 -2.91 24.44
N LEU A 88 2.44 -2.05 23.56
CA LEU A 88 3.36 -0.97 23.89
C LEU A 88 2.57 0.30 24.21
N PRO A 89 2.85 0.99 25.33
CA PRO A 89 2.18 2.25 25.66
C PRO A 89 2.31 3.27 24.52
N GLY A 90 1.20 3.86 24.11
CA GLY A 90 1.16 4.90 23.09
C GLY A 90 1.06 4.41 21.63
N PHE A 91 1.20 3.09 21.36
CA PHE A 91 1.08 2.52 20.02
C PHE A 91 -0.32 1.96 19.69
N GLY A 92 -1.36 2.45 20.30
CA GLY A 92 -2.72 2.04 19.98
C GLY A 92 -3.13 2.37 18.54
N LEU A 93 -3.98 1.51 17.94
CA LEU A 93 -4.57 1.77 16.63
C LEU A 93 -5.34 3.11 16.63
N LYS A 94 -5.11 3.93 15.61
CA LYS A 94 -5.79 5.23 15.45
C LYS A 94 -7.18 5.11 14.85
N THR A 95 -7.50 3.99 14.22
CA THR A 95 -8.83 3.74 13.65
C THR A 95 -9.36 2.40 14.14
N GLY A 96 -10.65 2.35 14.46
CA GLY A 96 -11.37 1.11 14.76
C GLY A 96 -11.92 0.40 13.51
N LYS A 97 -11.49 0.81 12.31
CA LYS A 97 -11.95 0.21 11.05
C LYS A 97 -11.13 -1.03 10.71
N PRO A 98 -11.73 -2.02 10.05
CA PRO A 98 -10.97 -3.15 9.49
C PRO A 98 -9.90 -2.67 8.51
N PHE A 99 -8.74 -3.33 8.54
CA PHE A 99 -7.63 -3.06 7.61
C PHE A 99 -7.11 -4.39 7.03
N PHE A 100 -6.43 -4.32 5.90
CA PHE A 100 -5.84 -5.49 5.26
C PHE A 100 -4.38 -5.68 5.68
N HIS A 101 -3.48 -4.90 5.16
CA HIS A 101 -2.03 -5.02 5.41
C HIS A 101 -1.37 -3.70 5.80
N GLU A 102 -2.13 -2.61 5.81
CA GLU A 102 -1.69 -1.28 6.26
C GLU A 102 -2.58 -0.78 7.39
N PHE A 103 -1.96 -0.17 8.40
CA PHE A 103 -2.66 0.38 9.55
C PHE A 103 -1.85 1.49 10.21
N LEU A 104 -2.56 2.41 10.86
CA LEU A 104 -1.98 3.55 11.57
C LEU A 104 -2.04 3.33 13.07
N THR A 105 -0.90 3.51 13.74
CA THR A 105 -0.85 3.58 15.21
C THR A 105 -0.46 4.96 15.68
N GLY A 106 -0.78 5.26 16.94
CA GLY A 106 -0.12 6.34 17.66
C GLY A 106 1.39 6.08 17.80
N CYS A 107 2.10 7.08 18.29
CA CYS A 107 3.48 6.97 18.73
C CYS A 107 3.63 7.81 20.00
N PRO A 108 4.25 7.29 21.09
CA PRO A 108 4.39 8.03 22.36
C PRO A 108 5.46 9.13 22.29
N VAL A 109 6.31 9.09 21.29
CA VAL A 109 7.39 10.03 21.01
C VAL A 109 7.28 10.58 19.61
N ASP A 110 8.15 11.52 19.23
CA ASP A 110 8.22 11.96 17.83
C ASP A 110 8.56 10.76 16.91
N PRO A 111 7.69 10.44 15.93
CA PRO A 111 7.91 9.28 15.06
C PRO A 111 9.20 9.35 14.23
N GLU A 112 9.60 10.54 13.79
CA GLU A 112 10.74 10.74 12.90
C GLU A 112 12.08 10.29 13.53
N PRO A 113 12.48 10.75 14.75
CA PRO A 113 13.67 10.27 15.42
C PRO A 113 13.62 8.77 15.75
N LEU A 114 12.47 8.25 16.15
CA LEU A 114 12.29 6.83 16.43
C LEU A 114 12.57 5.99 15.16
N CYS A 115 12.01 6.38 14.03
CA CYS A 115 12.25 5.69 12.77
C CYS A 115 13.72 5.71 12.36
N ARG A 116 14.40 6.86 12.47
CA ARG A 116 15.86 6.95 12.20
C ARG A 116 16.71 6.05 13.10
N LYS A 117 16.35 5.93 14.37
CA LYS A 117 17.06 5.01 15.29
C LYS A 117 16.87 3.54 14.91
N LEU A 118 15.69 3.18 14.40
CA LEU A 118 15.41 1.84 13.89
C LEU A 118 16.16 1.57 12.57
N GLU A 119 16.19 2.54 11.67
CA GLU A 119 16.97 2.47 10.42
C GLU A 119 18.46 2.28 10.69
N ALA A 120 19.03 2.98 11.67
CA ALA A 120 20.42 2.80 12.09
C ALA A 120 20.72 1.38 12.61
N ARG A 121 19.69 0.63 13.03
CA ARG A 121 19.77 -0.78 13.42
C ARG A 121 19.50 -1.76 12.26
N GLY A 122 19.36 -1.24 11.02
CA GLY A 122 19.07 -2.02 9.82
C GLY A 122 17.60 -2.46 9.70
N ILE A 123 16.70 -1.84 10.44
CA ILE A 123 15.25 -2.12 10.39
C ILE A 123 14.57 -0.94 9.69
N LEU A 124 13.99 -1.18 8.52
CA LEU A 124 13.13 -0.21 7.84
C LEU A 124 11.76 -0.21 8.54
N PRO A 125 11.40 0.83 9.29
CA PRO A 125 10.14 0.89 10.02
C PRO A 125 8.98 1.30 9.10
N GLY A 126 7.84 1.63 9.72
CA GLY A 126 6.73 2.28 9.01
C GLY A 126 7.03 3.72 8.61
N LEU A 127 6.09 4.35 7.93
CA LEU A 127 6.18 5.74 7.50
C LEU A 127 5.73 6.66 8.64
N PRO A 128 6.60 7.60 9.10
CA PRO A 128 6.17 8.65 10.02
C PRO A 128 5.12 9.53 9.36
N VAL A 129 4.03 9.78 10.06
CA VAL A 129 2.94 10.65 9.61
C VAL A 129 2.46 11.52 10.78
N GLU A 130 1.68 12.56 10.50
CA GLU A 130 1.08 13.38 11.55
C GLU A 130 0.26 12.52 12.52
N GLY A 131 0.67 12.53 13.78
CA GLY A 131 0.01 11.81 14.87
C GLY A 131 0.36 10.33 15.01
N GLY A 132 1.37 9.80 14.29
CA GLY A 132 1.77 8.41 14.48
C GLY A 132 2.64 7.81 13.39
N ILE A 133 2.54 6.50 13.23
CA ILE A 133 3.30 5.74 12.23
C ILE A 133 2.34 4.87 11.42
N LEU A 134 2.42 4.99 10.09
CA LEU A 134 1.73 4.11 9.16
C LEU A 134 2.59 2.86 8.92
N TRP A 135 2.08 1.71 9.27
CA TRP A 135 2.74 0.42 9.14
C TRP A 135 2.19 -0.35 7.94
N CYS A 136 3.05 -1.12 7.30
CA CYS A 136 2.67 -2.05 6.24
C CYS A 136 3.38 -3.39 6.43
N CYS A 137 2.64 -4.49 6.30
CA CYS A 137 3.22 -5.82 6.27
C CYS A 137 2.80 -6.56 5.01
N THR A 138 3.75 -7.25 4.42
CA THR A 138 3.53 -8.14 3.28
C THR A 138 3.77 -9.59 3.68
N GLU A 139 3.62 -10.52 2.74
CA GLU A 139 3.95 -11.93 2.91
C GLU A 139 5.44 -12.17 3.21
N LEU A 140 6.29 -11.17 2.93
CA LEU A 140 7.74 -11.26 3.17
C LEU A 140 8.14 -10.92 4.61
N ASN A 141 7.28 -10.21 5.34
CA ASN A 141 7.56 -9.83 6.73
C ASN A 141 7.23 -10.97 7.69
N ARG A 142 8.21 -11.84 7.91
CA ARG A 142 8.03 -13.03 8.76
C ARG A 142 7.99 -12.65 10.24
N LYS A 143 7.33 -13.52 11.04
CA LYS A 143 7.18 -13.32 12.49
C LYS A 143 8.49 -12.95 13.22
N PRO A 144 9.65 -13.61 13.01
CA PRO A 144 10.88 -13.22 13.70
C PRO A 144 11.34 -11.78 13.41
N GLN A 145 11.07 -11.27 12.20
CA GLN A 145 11.39 -9.89 11.83
C GLN A 145 10.47 -8.90 12.55
N ILE A 146 9.19 -9.24 12.69
CA ILE A 146 8.23 -8.45 13.47
C ILE A 146 8.63 -8.45 14.95
N ASP A 147 8.98 -9.61 15.50
CA ASP A 147 9.43 -9.73 16.90
C ASP A 147 10.71 -8.89 17.14
N ALA A 148 11.65 -8.90 16.18
CA ALA A 148 12.86 -8.08 16.24
C ALA A 148 12.55 -6.58 16.19
N LEU A 149 11.62 -6.15 15.36
CA LEU A 149 11.16 -4.76 15.33
C LEU A 149 10.58 -4.34 16.68
N ILE A 150 9.69 -5.16 17.26
CA ILE A 150 9.08 -4.87 18.58
C ILE A 150 10.14 -4.78 19.68
N ALA A 151 11.15 -5.67 19.69
CA ALA A 151 12.25 -5.61 20.63
C ALA A 151 13.06 -4.32 20.46
N ALA A 152 13.41 -3.96 19.21
CA ALA A 152 14.16 -2.75 18.93
C ALA A 152 13.39 -1.46 19.32
N ILE A 153 12.07 -1.41 19.12
CA ILE A 153 11.25 -0.29 19.57
C ILE A 153 11.31 -0.15 21.10
N ARG A 154 11.19 -1.26 21.85
CA ARG A 154 11.27 -1.24 23.32
C ARG A 154 12.62 -0.70 23.82
N GLU A 155 13.73 -1.15 23.22
CA GLU A 155 15.05 -0.68 23.58
C GLU A 155 15.22 0.82 23.32
N VAL A 156 14.80 1.30 22.13
CA VAL A 156 14.88 2.74 21.78
C VAL A 156 14.08 3.61 22.75
N LEU A 157 12.89 3.15 23.15
CA LEU A 157 12.05 3.89 24.11
C LEU A 157 12.64 3.90 25.53
N GLN A 158 13.30 2.82 25.95
CA GLN A 158 13.98 2.75 27.25
C GLN A 158 15.17 3.71 27.30
N ASP A 159 15.96 3.79 26.22
CA ASP A 159 17.08 4.72 26.11
C ASP A 159 16.64 6.19 26.21
N GLU A 160 15.45 6.54 25.71
CA GLU A 160 14.89 7.89 25.81
C GLU A 160 14.34 8.25 27.19
N THR A 161 13.95 7.24 27.98
CA THR A 161 13.42 7.48 29.34
C THR A 161 14.54 7.56 30.37
N ALA A 162 15.75 7.15 30.01
CA ALA A 162 16.93 7.14 30.91
C ALA A 162 17.77 8.44 30.84
N VAL A 163 17.40 9.40 30.00
CA VAL A 163 18.03 10.71 29.83
C VAL A 163 17.11 11.79 30.43
#